data_991f3f1a61c7e03d58accfb3f7cb91df
#
_entry.id   991f3f1a61c7e03d58accfb3f7cb91df
#
_cell.length_a   1.000
_cell.length_b   1.000
_cell.length_c   1.000
_cell.angle_alpha   90.00
_cell.angle_beta   90.00
_cell.angle_gamma   90.00
#
_symmetry.space_group_name_H-M   'P 1'
#
loop_
_entity.id
_entity.type
_entity.pdbx_description
1 polymer ?
#
loop_
_entity_poly.entity_id
_entity_poly.type
_entity_poly.pdbx_seq_one_letter_code
_entity_poly.pdbx_strand_id
1 'polypeptide(L)'
;VKTIQMHKGVVPFILLQLLALAVVGSYPPLVNYLPQRTSLLSESAPPPRNPKLQYCLEEFISEKLFSNENLVQQALSMGKSVDISVLPKNLVGQANDAFEDGFAAIASLKLAYVSELNVTVAAASYKPQLRLVRRIEKNLRDYKVELNSINQELSRLDTNEDNQLIKNKLQLRKTLVSNEVVKLQDSFPENWQEVYSNFSSLVKAENKARLMYRRQADNSYGSIKDILDIIDGYDKLVGLKSEMANLREEINTGSPEVAAEKIKLTAGHIGRILGSSKIKSLLL
;
A
#
# COMPACT_ATOMS: atom_id res chain seq x y z
N VAL A 1 45.35 30.99 -4.47
CA VAL A 1 44.39 31.49 -3.47
C VAL A 1 45.12 31.57 -2.16
N LYS A 2 45.21 32.80 -1.56
CA LYS A 2 45.91 32.94 -0.27
C LYS A 2 45.05 32.32 0.83
N THR A 3 45.70 31.51 1.69
CA THR A 3 45.07 30.77 2.80
C THR A 3 44.18 31.66 3.69
N ILE A 4 44.55 32.93 3.85
CA ILE A 4 43.75 33.94 4.59
C ILE A 4 42.40 34.23 3.95
N GLN A 5 42.29 34.17 2.63
CA GLN A 5 41.00 34.39 1.94
C GLN A 5 40.04 33.16 2.13
N MET A 6 40.61 31.93 2.22
CA MET A 6 39.84 30.75 2.57
C MET A 6 39.28 30.84 4.00
N HIS A 7 40.06 31.24 4.97
CA HIS A 7 39.63 31.42 6.35
C HIS A 7 38.53 32.47 6.49
N LYS A 8 38.62 33.62 5.76
CA LYS A 8 37.58 34.66 5.76
C LYS A 8 36.24 34.19 5.21
N GLY A 9 36.23 33.20 4.29
CA GLY A 9 34.99 32.61 3.78
C GLY A 9 34.42 31.51 4.69
N VAL A 10 35.28 30.75 5.36
CA VAL A 10 34.86 29.62 6.23
C VAL A 10 34.25 30.10 7.55
N VAL A 11 34.78 31.17 8.15
CA VAL A 11 34.30 31.70 9.44
C VAL A 11 32.81 32.08 9.41
N PRO A 12 32.30 32.87 8.44
CA PRO A 12 30.86 33.16 8.36
C PRO A 12 30.01 31.90 8.19
N PHE A 13 30.51 30.90 7.44
CA PHE A 13 29.79 29.65 7.23
C PHE A 13 29.67 28.82 8.51
N ILE A 14 30.76 28.73 9.30
CA ILE A 14 30.74 28.07 10.60
C ILE A 14 29.79 28.78 11.58
N LEU A 15 29.81 30.13 11.60
CA LEU A 15 28.90 30.89 12.45
C LEU A 15 27.44 30.64 12.07
N LEU A 16 27.14 30.58 10.78
CA LEU A 16 25.78 30.28 10.29
C LEU A 16 25.34 28.86 10.66
N GLN A 17 26.24 27.87 10.59
CA GLN A 17 25.96 26.51 11.03
C GLN A 17 25.73 26.42 12.55
N LEU A 18 26.52 27.12 13.34
CA LEU A 18 26.33 27.18 14.81
C LEU A 18 25.02 27.85 15.19
N LEU A 19 24.65 28.91 14.45
CA LEU A 19 23.37 29.59 14.64
C LEU A 19 22.20 28.69 14.28
N ALA A 20 22.28 27.95 13.16
CA ALA A 20 21.28 26.97 12.78
C ALA A 20 21.15 25.84 13.82
N LEU A 21 22.25 25.33 14.34
CA LEU A 21 22.28 24.34 15.43
C LEU A 21 21.66 24.87 16.71
N ALA A 22 21.96 26.14 17.06
CA ALA A 22 21.37 26.80 18.23
C ALA A 22 19.85 26.97 18.09
N VAL A 23 19.37 27.35 16.91
CA VAL A 23 17.92 27.46 16.61
C VAL A 23 17.24 26.08 16.72
N VAL A 24 17.84 25.06 16.12
CA VAL A 24 17.32 23.67 16.19
C VAL A 24 17.33 23.13 17.62
N GLY A 25 18.40 23.40 18.37
CA GLY A 25 18.51 23.00 19.78
C GLY A 25 17.56 23.73 20.71
N SER A 26 17.29 25.02 20.42
CA SER A 26 16.39 25.86 21.24
C SER A 26 14.90 25.61 20.91
N TYR A 27 14.58 25.09 19.71
CA TYR A 27 13.22 24.83 19.29
C TYR A 27 13.06 23.41 18.70
N PRO A 28 13.05 22.36 19.57
CA PRO A 28 12.92 20.98 19.18
C PRO A 28 11.71 20.65 18.27
N PRO A 29 10.56 21.39 18.36
CA PRO A 29 9.42 21.14 17.47
C PRO A 29 9.75 21.30 16.00
N LEU A 30 10.75 22.13 15.65
CA LEU A 30 11.14 22.38 14.26
C LEU A 30 11.73 21.12 13.58
N VAL A 31 12.46 20.31 14.34
CA VAL A 31 13.05 19.04 13.88
C VAL A 31 12.05 17.90 13.97
N ASN A 32 11.23 17.92 15.03
CA ASN A 32 10.25 16.86 15.27
C ASN A 32 8.93 17.06 14.51
N TYR A 33 8.77 18.17 13.80
CA TYR A 33 7.55 18.47 13.02
C TYR A 33 7.27 17.40 11.96
N LEU A 34 8.27 17.04 11.16
CA LEU A 34 8.14 15.98 10.16
C LEU A 34 7.93 14.58 10.78
N PRO A 35 8.75 14.12 11.74
CA PRO A 35 8.52 12.86 12.43
C PRO A 35 7.17 12.77 13.14
N GLN A 36 6.68 13.85 13.73
CA GLN A 36 5.36 13.88 14.37
C GLN A 36 4.22 13.78 13.34
N ARG A 37 4.35 14.42 12.18
CA ARG A 37 3.37 14.31 11.09
C ARG A 37 3.40 12.97 10.37
N THR A 38 4.54 12.30 10.36
CA THR A 38 4.73 10.98 9.73
C THR A 38 4.58 9.83 10.72
N SER A 39 4.23 10.10 11.98
CA SER A 39 3.90 9.06 12.94
C SER A 39 2.72 8.24 12.43
N LEU A 40 2.89 6.92 12.31
CA LEU A 40 1.87 5.99 11.85
C LEU A 40 0.59 6.00 12.73
N LEU A 41 0.71 6.50 13.95
CA LEU A 41 -0.37 6.57 14.94
C LEU A 41 -1.02 7.96 15.02
N SER A 42 -0.59 8.91 14.22
CA SER A 42 -1.20 10.24 14.17
C SER A 42 -2.50 10.18 13.38
N GLU A 43 -3.57 10.81 13.89
CA GLU A 43 -4.87 10.91 13.20
C GLU A 43 -4.77 11.56 11.81
N SER A 44 -3.75 12.39 11.60
CA SER A 44 -3.49 13.08 10.33
C SER A 44 -2.40 12.42 9.48
N ALA A 45 -1.86 11.26 9.90
CA ALA A 45 -0.80 10.59 9.16
C ALA A 45 -1.36 10.00 7.85
N PRO A 46 -0.68 10.22 6.71
CA PRO A 46 -1.06 9.54 5.49
C PRO A 46 -0.82 8.03 5.64
N PRO A 47 -1.64 7.17 5.02
CA PRO A 47 -1.45 5.74 5.08
C PRO A 47 -0.05 5.36 4.56
N PRO A 48 0.65 4.43 5.25
CA PRO A 48 2.00 4.05 4.88
C PRO A 48 2.01 3.40 3.49
N ARG A 49 2.92 3.85 2.63
CA ARG A 49 3.09 3.28 1.29
C ARG A 49 3.93 1.99 1.29
N ASN A 50 4.74 1.79 2.32
CA ASN A 50 5.57 0.60 2.44
C ASN A 50 4.72 -0.59 2.90
N PRO A 51 4.65 -1.71 2.13
CA PRO A 51 3.84 -2.87 2.48
C PRO A 51 4.17 -3.47 3.85
N LYS A 52 5.43 -3.43 4.29
CA LYS A 52 5.83 -3.92 5.62
C LYS A 52 5.25 -3.06 6.74
N LEU A 53 5.23 -1.73 6.56
CA LEU A 53 4.65 -0.81 7.53
C LEU A 53 3.13 -0.93 7.55
N GLN A 54 2.49 -1.16 6.40
CA GLN A 54 1.06 -1.45 6.33
C GLN A 54 0.71 -2.71 7.11
N TYR A 55 1.53 -3.75 6.97
CA TYR A 55 1.35 -5.00 7.71
C TYR A 55 1.43 -4.79 9.23
N CYS A 56 2.48 -4.12 9.72
CA CYS A 56 2.63 -3.82 11.15
C CYS A 56 1.49 -2.94 11.69
N LEU A 57 1.00 -1.98 10.89
CA LEU A 57 -0.14 -1.16 11.26
C LEU A 57 -1.42 -1.98 11.36
N GLU A 58 -1.65 -2.89 10.43
CA GLU A 58 -2.80 -3.81 10.47
C GLU A 58 -2.76 -4.74 11.69
N GLU A 59 -1.58 -5.26 12.03
CA GLU A 59 -1.38 -6.09 13.22
C GLU A 59 -1.76 -5.32 14.49
N PHE A 60 -1.26 -4.08 14.64
CA PHE A 60 -1.58 -3.20 15.77
C PHE A 60 -3.08 -2.88 15.83
N ILE A 61 -3.69 -2.52 14.68
CA ILE A 61 -5.12 -2.21 14.61
C ILE A 61 -5.95 -3.45 14.95
N SER A 62 -5.56 -4.64 14.46
CA SER A 62 -6.27 -5.88 14.73
C SER A 62 -6.29 -6.21 16.22
N GLU A 63 -5.17 -6.06 16.91
CA GLU A 63 -5.07 -6.26 18.36
C GLU A 63 -6.01 -5.31 19.11
N LYS A 64 -5.98 -4.02 18.76
CA LYS A 64 -6.87 -3.00 19.34
C LYS A 64 -8.34 -3.26 19.05
N LEU A 65 -8.66 -3.67 17.85
CA LEU A 65 -10.03 -3.95 17.43
C LEU A 65 -10.57 -5.20 18.14
N PHE A 66 -9.78 -6.28 18.24
CA PHE A 66 -10.20 -7.49 18.97
C PHE A 66 -10.38 -7.24 20.46
N SER A 67 -9.55 -6.37 21.07
CA SER A 67 -9.69 -5.98 22.47
C SER A 67 -10.95 -5.16 22.74
N ASN A 68 -11.46 -4.41 21.74
CA ASN A 68 -12.58 -3.49 21.87
C ASN A 68 -13.72 -3.77 20.86
N GLU A 69 -13.82 -4.99 20.36
CA GLU A 69 -14.76 -5.34 19.29
C GLU A 69 -16.22 -4.92 19.60
N ASN A 70 -16.66 -5.20 20.83
CA ASN A 70 -18.01 -4.85 21.24
C ASN A 70 -18.27 -3.33 21.18
N LEU A 71 -17.28 -2.52 21.57
CA LEU A 71 -17.39 -1.06 21.50
C LEU A 71 -17.48 -0.57 20.05
N VAL A 72 -16.68 -1.16 19.15
CA VAL A 72 -16.69 -0.79 17.73
C VAL A 72 -18.01 -1.20 17.08
N GLN A 73 -18.50 -2.40 17.36
CA GLN A 73 -19.81 -2.87 16.86
C GLN A 73 -20.96 -2.02 17.40
N GLN A 74 -20.93 -1.65 18.68
CA GLN A 74 -21.91 -0.75 19.28
C GLN A 74 -21.87 0.64 18.63
N ALA A 75 -20.69 1.21 18.43
CA ALA A 75 -20.53 2.51 17.78
C ALA A 75 -21.09 2.50 16.33
N LEU A 76 -20.78 1.46 15.55
CA LEU A 76 -21.33 1.29 14.20
C LEU A 76 -22.85 1.11 14.23
N SER A 77 -23.39 0.34 15.18
CA SER A 77 -24.85 0.14 15.34
C SER A 77 -25.54 1.43 15.73
N MET A 78 -24.96 2.20 16.65
CA MET A 78 -25.48 3.52 17.05
C MET A 78 -25.43 4.50 15.86
N GLY A 79 -24.34 4.54 15.12
CA GLY A 79 -24.23 5.37 13.92
C GLY A 79 -25.28 5.00 12.87
N LYS A 80 -25.51 3.70 12.64
CA LYS A 80 -26.53 3.21 11.69
C LYS A 80 -27.96 3.54 12.15
N SER A 81 -28.21 3.71 13.46
CA SER A 81 -29.54 4.05 14.01
C SER A 81 -29.87 5.55 13.97
N VAL A 82 -28.92 6.41 13.63
CA VAL A 82 -29.16 7.85 13.49
C VAL A 82 -30.08 8.11 12.32
N ASP A 83 -31.09 8.97 12.54
CA ASP A 83 -32.00 9.38 11.48
C ASP A 83 -31.28 10.31 10.49
N ILE A 84 -30.95 9.76 9.32
CA ILE A 84 -30.31 10.46 8.22
C ILE A 84 -31.28 10.76 7.07
N SER A 85 -32.60 10.65 7.30
CA SER A 85 -33.62 10.90 6.27
C SER A 85 -33.63 12.33 5.74
N VAL A 86 -33.05 13.27 6.49
CA VAL A 86 -32.87 14.68 6.09
C VAL A 86 -31.84 14.85 4.97
N LEU A 87 -30.93 13.89 4.82
CA LEU A 87 -29.90 13.94 3.78
C LEU A 87 -30.49 13.58 2.40
N PRO A 88 -29.87 14.07 1.30
CA PRO A 88 -30.19 13.62 -0.05
C PRO A 88 -30.11 12.08 -0.19
N LYS A 89 -30.98 11.49 -1.00
CA LYS A 89 -31.12 10.02 -1.14
C LYS A 89 -29.79 9.31 -1.49
N ASN A 90 -28.96 9.94 -2.29
CA ASN A 90 -27.64 9.41 -2.64
C ASN A 90 -26.71 9.36 -1.43
N LEU A 91 -26.76 10.33 -0.52
CA LEU A 91 -25.96 10.32 0.71
C LEU A 91 -26.50 9.34 1.74
N VAL A 92 -27.82 9.17 1.81
CA VAL A 92 -28.43 8.11 2.64
C VAL A 92 -27.98 6.73 2.20
N GLY A 93 -27.95 6.45 0.89
CA GLY A 93 -27.43 5.21 0.35
C GLY A 93 -25.95 5.01 0.70
N GLN A 94 -25.12 6.04 0.45
CA GLN A 94 -23.70 6.03 0.76
C GLN A 94 -23.41 5.81 2.25
N ALA A 95 -24.22 6.39 3.15
CA ALA A 95 -24.09 6.19 4.59
C ALA A 95 -24.39 4.74 4.99
N ASN A 96 -25.49 4.18 4.47
CA ASN A 96 -25.85 2.79 4.75
C ASN A 96 -24.78 1.82 4.26
N ASP A 97 -24.29 1.98 3.03
CA ASP A 97 -23.20 1.17 2.47
C ASP A 97 -21.92 1.30 3.32
N ALA A 98 -21.61 2.51 3.81
CA ALA A 98 -20.47 2.74 4.66
C ALA A 98 -20.55 2.00 6.00
N PHE A 99 -21.71 1.95 6.64
CA PHE A 99 -21.90 1.18 7.87
C PHE A 99 -21.83 -0.32 7.61
N GLU A 100 -22.39 -0.81 6.49
CA GLU A 100 -22.30 -2.21 6.09
C GLU A 100 -20.83 -2.60 5.80
N ASP A 101 -20.09 -1.77 5.09
CA ASP A 101 -18.66 -1.95 4.89
C ASP A 101 -17.89 -1.95 6.22
N GLY A 102 -18.26 -1.12 7.18
CA GLY A 102 -17.67 -1.12 8.52
C GLY A 102 -17.82 -2.47 9.24
N PHE A 103 -19.04 -3.04 9.25
CA PHE A 103 -19.27 -4.37 9.81
C PHE A 103 -18.55 -5.46 9.02
N ALA A 104 -18.57 -5.40 7.70
CA ALA A 104 -17.88 -6.34 6.83
C ALA A 104 -16.36 -6.27 7.00
N ALA A 105 -15.79 -5.09 7.27
CA ALA A 105 -14.37 -4.92 7.55
C ALA A 105 -13.92 -5.70 8.79
N ILE A 106 -14.73 -5.70 9.86
CA ILE A 106 -14.45 -6.48 11.07
C ILE A 106 -14.38 -7.98 10.75
N ALA A 107 -15.35 -8.48 9.98
CA ALA A 107 -15.38 -9.88 9.57
C ALA A 107 -14.18 -10.25 8.68
N SER A 108 -13.83 -9.38 7.73
CA SER A 108 -12.69 -9.56 6.83
C SER A 108 -11.35 -9.53 7.57
N LEU A 109 -11.22 -8.69 8.62
CA LEU A 109 -10.02 -8.67 9.46
C LEU A 109 -9.86 -9.97 10.26
N LYS A 110 -10.95 -10.51 10.82
CA LYS A 110 -10.93 -11.81 11.49
C LYS A 110 -10.52 -12.94 10.53
N LEU A 111 -11.07 -12.91 9.32
CA LEU A 111 -10.72 -13.88 8.29
C LEU A 111 -9.25 -13.76 7.90
N ALA A 112 -8.71 -12.55 7.80
CA ALA A 112 -7.29 -12.31 7.51
C ALA A 112 -6.40 -12.90 8.62
N TYR A 113 -6.75 -12.69 9.88
CA TYR A 113 -6.01 -13.25 11.01
C TYR A 113 -6.01 -14.79 11.04
N VAL A 114 -7.17 -15.42 10.83
CA VAL A 114 -7.28 -16.88 10.75
C VAL A 114 -6.47 -17.42 9.56
N SER A 115 -6.53 -16.73 8.41
CA SER A 115 -5.77 -17.11 7.22
C SER A 115 -4.25 -17.02 7.44
N GLU A 116 -3.79 -16.01 8.16
CA GLU A 116 -2.38 -15.84 8.57
C GLU A 116 -1.90 -16.97 9.46
N LEU A 117 -2.71 -17.36 10.45
CA LEU A 117 -2.40 -18.53 11.29
C LEU A 117 -2.24 -19.80 10.44
N ASN A 118 -3.15 -20.03 9.48
CA ASN A 118 -3.07 -21.16 8.58
C ASN A 118 -1.79 -21.14 7.73
N VAL A 119 -1.41 -19.99 7.20
CA VAL A 119 -0.15 -19.81 6.46
C VAL A 119 1.06 -20.06 7.37
N THR A 120 1.03 -19.57 8.61
CA THR A 120 2.12 -19.76 9.58
C THR A 120 2.32 -21.21 9.94
N VAL A 121 1.23 -21.93 10.20
CA VAL A 121 1.26 -23.38 10.49
C VAL A 121 1.77 -24.16 9.27
N ALA A 122 1.23 -23.87 8.08
CA ALA A 122 1.65 -24.55 6.86
C ALA A 122 3.11 -24.23 6.49
N ALA A 123 3.61 -23.06 6.82
CA ALA A 123 4.99 -22.64 6.54
C ALA A 123 6.03 -23.52 7.25
N ALA A 124 5.69 -24.11 8.39
CA ALA A 124 6.60 -24.99 9.15
C ALA A 124 6.99 -26.23 8.34
N SER A 125 6.06 -26.83 7.62
CA SER A 125 6.30 -28.00 6.74
C SER A 125 6.77 -27.58 5.34
N TYR A 126 6.28 -26.46 4.82
CA TYR A 126 6.62 -25.96 3.48
C TYR A 126 8.07 -25.45 3.35
N LYS A 127 8.55 -24.66 4.31
CA LYS A 127 9.87 -24.02 4.24
C LYS A 127 11.05 -24.99 4.09
N PRO A 128 11.09 -26.15 4.78
CA PRO A 128 12.15 -27.14 4.58
C PRO A 128 12.15 -27.73 3.17
N GLN A 129 10.98 -28.10 2.64
CA GLN A 129 10.84 -28.61 1.28
C GLN A 129 11.23 -27.58 0.22
N LEU A 130 10.79 -26.34 0.38
CA LEU A 130 11.20 -25.24 -0.50
C LEU A 130 12.72 -25.06 -0.52
N ARG A 131 13.40 -25.14 0.63
CA ARG A 131 14.87 -25.05 0.68
C ARG A 131 15.54 -26.17 -0.07
N LEU A 132 15.02 -27.39 0.07
CA LEU A 132 15.52 -28.56 -0.68
C LEU A 132 15.35 -28.33 -2.19
N VAL A 133 14.15 -28.02 -2.63
CA VAL A 133 13.82 -27.79 -4.05
C VAL A 133 14.69 -26.66 -4.64
N ARG A 134 14.83 -25.52 -3.94
CA ARG A 134 15.67 -24.43 -4.39
C ARG A 134 17.15 -24.82 -4.54
N ARG A 135 17.64 -25.71 -3.68
CA ARG A 135 19.01 -26.24 -3.79
C ARG A 135 19.14 -27.12 -5.03
N ILE A 136 18.19 -28.02 -5.26
CA ILE A 136 18.14 -28.87 -6.45
C ILE A 136 18.08 -28.01 -7.71
N GLU A 137 17.18 -27.04 -7.77
CA GLU A 137 17.05 -26.14 -8.92
C GLU A 137 18.32 -25.31 -9.18
N LYS A 138 18.99 -24.86 -8.12
CA LYS A 138 20.28 -24.16 -8.28
C LYS A 138 21.30 -25.08 -8.91
N ASN A 139 21.52 -26.28 -8.36
CA ASN A 139 22.49 -27.24 -8.87
C ASN A 139 22.15 -27.64 -10.33
N LEU A 140 20.88 -27.83 -10.64
CA LEU A 140 20.43 -28.10 -12.01
C LEU A 140 20.77 -26.95 -12.99
N ARG A 141 20.62 -25.71 -12.55
CA ARG A 141 21.03 -24.55 -13.38
C ARG A 141 22.53 -24.54 -13.60
N ASP A 142 23.32 -24.77 -12.54
CA ASP A 142 24.77 -24.76 -12.61
C ASP A 142 25.26 -25.88 -13.55
N TYR A 143 24.73 -27.08 -13.45
CA TYR A 143 25.07 -28.18 -14.37
C TYR A 143 24.60 -27.96 -15.80
N LYS A 144 23.45 -27.33 -16.02
CA LYS A 144 23.01 -26.94 -17.38
C LYS A 144 23.96 -25.94 -18.02
N VAL A 145 24.48 -24.97 -17.25
CA VAL A 145 25.46 -24.01 -17.74
C VAL A 145 26.76 -24.75 -18.09
N GLU A 146 27.22 -25.67 -17.25
CA GLU A 146 28.42 -26.50 -17.51
C GLU A 146 28.23 -27.36 -18.77
N LEU A 147 27.09 -28.03 -18.94
CA LEU A 147 26.80 -28.81 -20.14
C LEU A 147 26.80 -27.95 -21.41
N ASN A 148 26.26 -26.74 -21.33
CA ASN A 148 26.31 -25.80 -22.47
C ASN A 148 27.74 -25.40 -22.82
N SER A 149 28.59 -25.13 -21.80
CA SER A 149 30.03 -24.83 -22.02
C SER A 149 30.74 -26.00 -22.67
N ILE A 150 30.58 -27.22 -22.14
CA ILE A 150 31.17 -28.43 -22.70
C ILE A 150 30.74 -28.65 -24.16
N ASN A 151 29.44 -28.46 -24.46
CA ASN A 151 28.94 -28.60 -25.83
C ASN A 151 29.52 -27.54 -26.76
N GLN A 152 29.69 -26.30 -26.31
CA GLN A 152 30.36 -25.25 -27.10
C GLN A 152 31.83 -25.55 -27.33
N GLU A 153 32.57 -26.06 -26.34
CA GLU A 153 33.94 -26.47 -26.48
C GLU A 153 34.07 -27.64 -27.46
N LEU A 154 33.23 -28.67 -27.32
CA LEU A 154 33.18 -29.78 -28.25
C LEU A 154 32.89 -29.37 -29.70
N SER A 155 32.06 -28.34 -29.92
CA SER A 155 31.72 -27.85 -31.26
C SER A 155 32.85 -27.05 -31.91
N ARG A 156 33.79 -26.51 -31.11
CA ARG A 156 34.96 -25.73 -31.60
C ARG A 156 36.21 -26.60 -31.88
N LEU A 157 36.21 -27.84 -31.40
CA LEU A 157 37.36 -28.73 -31.60
C LEU A 157 37.30 -29.39 -32.97
N ASP A 158 38.32 -29.12 -33.79
CA ASP A 158 38.54 -29.81 -35.06
C ASP A 158 38.85 -31.30 -34.89
N THR A 159 38.70 -32.07 -35.97
CA THR A 159 38.82 -33.55 -35.95
C THR A 159 40.31 -34.02 -36.01
N ASN A 160 41.28 -33.21 -35.59
CA ASN A 160 42.70 -33.54 -35.60
C ASN A 160 43.07 -34.51 -34.49
N GLU A 161 44.10 -35.36 -34.72
CA GLU A 161 44.55 -36.38 -33.74
C GLU A 161 44.93 -35.79 -32.38
N ASP A 162 45.54 -34.59 -32.36
CA ASP A 162 45.94 -33.88 -31.14
C ASP A 162 44.72 -33.47 -30.27
N ASN A 163 43.56 -33.25 -30.87
CA ASN A 163 42.34 -32.86 -30.19
C ASN A 163 41.54 -34.07 -29.65
N GLN A 164 41.88 -35.27 -30.07
CA GLN A 164 41.10 -36.50 -29.73
C GLN A 164 41.12 -36.76 -28.22
N LEU A 165 42.26 -36.52 -27.56
CA LEU A 165 42.39 -36.72 -26.11
C LEU A 165 41.51 -35.70 -25.31
N ILE A 166 41.50 -34.45 -25.80
CA ILE A 166 40.68 -33.38 -25.20
C ILE A 166 39.18 -33.69 -25.39
N LYS A 167 38.81 -34.11 -26.60
CA LYS A 167 37.41 -34.50 -26.96
C LYS A 167 36.90 -35.66 -26.09
N ASN A 168 37.73 -36.68 -25.88
CA ASN A 168 37.39 -37.81 -25.01
C ASN A 168 37.20 -37.38 -23.55
N LYS A 169 38.05 -36.48 -23.02
CA LYS A 169 37.89 -35.92 -21.67
C LYS A 169 36.59 -35.13 -21.53
N LEU A 170 36.27 -34.26 -22.50
CA LEU A 170 35.04 -33.48 -22.49
C LEU A 170 33.78 -34.36 -22.60
N GLN A 171 33.81 -35.39 -23.44
CA GLN A 171 32.71 -36.36 -23.54
C GLN A 171 32.50 -37.14 -22.23
N LEU A 172 33.58 -37.59 -21.59
CA LEU A 172 33.47 -38.22 -20.27
C LEU A 172 32.88 -37.26 -19.24
N ARG A 173 33.36 -36.01 -19.19
CA ARG A 173 32.80 -34.97 -18.28
C ARG A 173 31.34 -34.71 -18.57
N LYS A 174 30.93 -34.57 -19.85
CA LYS A 174 29.54 -34.44 -20.27
C LYS A 174 28.67 -35.56 -19.75
N THR A 175 29.12 -36.83 -19.87
CA THR A 175 28.37 -37.98 -19.37
C THR A 175 28.21 -37.93 -17.86
N LEU A 176 29.27 -37.60 -17.12
CA LEU A 176 29.23 -37.48 -15.67
C LEU A 176 28.23 -36.40 -15.22
N VAL A 177 28.29 -35.20 -15.82
CA VAL A 177 27.41 -34.09 -15.50
C VAL A 177 25.96 -34.43 -15.89
N SER A 178 25.75 -35.08 -17.02
CA SER A 178 24.41 -35.50 -17.45
C SER A 178 23.78 -36.51 -16.45
N ASN A 179 24.58 -37.46 -15.94
CA ASN A 179 24.13 -38.40 -14.94
C ASN A 179 23.77 -37.69 -13.62
N GLU A 180 24.54 -36.68 -13.21
CA GLU A 180 24.19 -35.88 -12.02
C GLU A 180 22.90 -35.06 -12.22
N VAL A 181 22.66 -34.55 -13.43
CA VAL A 181 21.39 -33.87 -13.77
C VAL A 181 20.20 -34.82 -13.59
N VAL A 182 20.29 -36.07 -14.08
CA VAL A 182 19.24 -37.07 -13.92
C VAL A 182 19.00 -37.39 -12.45
N LYS A 183 20.05 -37.66 -11.68
CA LYS A 183 19.93 -37.91 -10.22
C LYS A 183 19.28 -36.77 -9.49
N LEU A 184 19.61 -35.52 -9.83
CA LEU A 184 18.98 -34.36 -9.21
C LEU A 184 17.52 -34.22 -9.61
N GLN A 185 17.15 -34.54 -10.85
CA GLN A 185 15.75 -34.55 -11.29
C GLN A 185 14.94 -35.61 -10.52
N ASP A 186 15.50 -36.80 -10.30
CA ASP A 186 14.88 -37.89 -9.54
C ASP A 186 14.80 -37.59 -8.02
N SER A 187 15.62 -36.64 -7.54
CA SER A 187 15.62 -36.22 -6.14
C SER A 187 14.56 -35.17 -5.79
N PHE A 188 13.78 -34.70 -6.76
CA PHE A 188 12.63 -33.82 -6.47
C PHE A 188 11.59 -34.56 -5.64
N PRO A 189 11.03 -33.94 -4.60
CA PRO A 189 9.92 -34.54 -3.86
C PRO A 189 8.71 -34.75 -4.79
N GLU A 190 8.20 -35.97 -4.85
CA GLU A 190 7.07 -36.34 -5.72
C GLU A 190 5.83 -35.48 -5.47
N ASN A 191 5.58 -35.09 -4.22
CA ASN A 191 4.43 -34.28 -3.84
C ASN A 191 4.71 -32.75 -3.86
N TRP A 192 5.86 -32.33 -4.39
CA TRP A 192 6.24 -30.89 -4.35
C TRP A 192 5.21 -29.98 -5.00
N GLN A 193 4.69 -30.37 -6.15
CA GLN A 193 3.70 -29.56 -6.88
C GLN A 193 2.42 -29.34 -6.07
N GLU A 194 1.96 -30.37 -5.37
CA GLU A 194 0.80 -30.30 -4.49
C GLU A 194 1.07 -29.41 -3.28
N VAL A 195 2.20 -29.62 -2.59
CA VAL A 195 2.61 -28.83 -1.44
C VAL A 195 2.76 -27.35 -1.81
N TYR A 196 3.36 -27.06 -2.96
CA TYR A 196 3.49 -25.69 -3.47
C TYR A 196 2.13 -25.07 -3.77
N SER A 197 1.25 -25.78 -4.46
CA SER A 197 -0.09 -25.32 -4.82
C SER A 197 -0.93 -25.03 -3.57
N ASN A 198 -0.93 -25.94 -2.61
CA ASN A 198 -1.66 -25.80 -1.35
C ASN A 198 -1.16 -24.60 -0.55
N PHE A 199 0.15 -24.45 -0.37
CA PHE A 199 0.72 -23.29 0.31
C PHE A 199 0.43 -21.97 -0.43
N SER A 200 0.55 -21.96 -1.75
CA SER A 200 0.23 -20.80 -2.58
C SER A 200 -1.24 -20.39 -2.46
N SER A 201 -2.15 -21.35 -2.34
CA SER A 201 -3.59 -21.07 -2.16
C SER A 201 -3.88 -20.42 -0.80
N LEU A 202 -3.22 -20.88 0.28
CA LEU A 202 -3.33 -20.28 1.61
C LEU A 202 -2.82 -18.83 1.61
N VAL A 203 -1.66 -18.57 1.00
CA VAL A 203 -1.11 -17.22 0.88
C VAL A 203 -2.03 -16.30 0.05
N LYS A 204 -2.62 -16.82 -1.03
CA LYS A 204 -3.61 -16.06 -1.82
C LYS A 204 -4.87 -15.74 -1.02
N ALA A 205 -5.36 -16.69 -0.21
CA ALA A 205 -6.52 -16.48 0.65
C ALA A 205 -6.26 -15.41 1.71
N GLU A 206 -5.10 -15.43 2.37
CA GLU A 206 -4.67 -14.40 3.30
C GLU A 206 -4.61 -13.02 2.64
N ASN A 207 -3.91 -12.91 1.51
CA ASN A 207 -3.79 -11.65 0.77
C ASN A 207 -5.15 -11.11 0.33
N LYS A 208 -6.06 -11.99 -0.11
CA LYS A 208 -7.43 -11.61 -0.49
C LYS A 208 -8.19 -11.04 0.71
N ALA A 209 -8.15 -11.71 1.85
CA ALA A 209 -8.84 -11.28 3.07
C ALA A 209 -8.32 -9.91 3.55
N ARG A 210 -7.00 -9.69 3.54
CA ARG A 210 -6.39 -8.40 3.87
C ARG A 210 -6.81 -7.28 2.91
N LEU A 211 -6.83 -7.57 1.61
CA LEU A 211 -7.27 -6.60 0.60
C LEU A 211 -8.74 -6.23 0.77
N MET A 212 -9.61 -7.19 1.09
CA MET A 212 -11.02 -6.93 1.37
C MET A 212 -11.19 -6.06 2.61
N TYR A 213 -10.49 -6.39 3.70
CA TYR A 213 -10.48 -5.57 4.90
C TYR A 213 -10.12 -4.11 4.61
N ARG A 214 -9.01 -3.88 3.91
CA ARG A 214 -8.56 -2.51 3.58
C ARG A 214 -9.61 -1.75 2.79
N ARG A 215 -10.16 -2.36 1.74
CA ARG A 215 -11.19 -1.72 0.92
C ARG A 215 -12.43 -1.34 1.72
N GLN A 216 -12.91 -2.27 2.54
CA GLN A 216 -14.11 -2.05 3.35
C GLN A 216 -13.87 -1.01 4.44
N ALA A 217 -12.72 -1.06 5.11
CA ALA A 217 -12.35 -0.05 6.11
C ALA A 217 -12.19 1.34 5.50
N ASP A 218 -11.51 1.45 4.34
CA ASP A 218 -11.30 2.73 3.65
C ASP A 218 -12.63 3.30 3.13
N ASN A 219 -13.50 2.46 2.55
CA ASN A 219 -14.82 2.88 2.07
C ASN A 219 -15.70 3.36 3.23
N SER A 220 -15.75 2.59 4.32
CA SER A 220 -16.52 2.95 5.51
C SER A 220 -16.05 4.29 6.08
N TYR A 221 -14.76 4.42 6.38
CA TYR A 221 -14.19 5.63 6.96
C TYR A 221 -14.33 6.85 6.03
N GLY A 222 -14.00 6.69 4.76
CA GLY A 222 -14.06 7.78 3.78
C GLY A 222 -15.47 8.32 3.62
N SER A 223 -16.45 7.45 3.46
CA SER A 223 -17.87 7.84 3.29
C SER A 223 -18.46 8.47 4.56
N ILE A 224 -18.20 7.91 5.74
CA ILE A 224 -18.65 8.48 7.01
C ILE A 224 -18.03 9.86 7.22
N LYS A 225 -16.74 10.00 6.99
CA LYS A 225 -16.04 11.28 7.10
C LYS A 225 -16.62 12.32 6.15
N ASP A 226 -16.81 11.95 4.88
CA ASP A 226 -17.40 12.87 3.89
C ASP A 226 -18.80 13.36 4.34
N ILE A 227 -19.61 12.49 4.92
CA ILE A 227 -20.95 12.85 5.46
C ILE A 227 -20.84 13.77 6.68
N LEU A 228 -19.92 13.49 7.60
CA LEU A 228 -19.67 14.35 8.76
C LEU A 228 -19.20 15.74 8.33
N ASP A 229 -18.29 15.81 7.36
CA ASP A 229 -17.81 17.09 6.79
C ASP A 229 -18.98 17.88 6.15
N ILE A 230 -19.98 17.19 5.56
CA ILE A 230 -21.20 17.81 5.04
C ILE A 230 -22.06 18.36 6.16
N ILE A 231 -22.29 17.58 7.22
CA ILE A 231 -23.10 17.99 8.35
C ILE A 231 -22.48 19.20 9.05
N ASP A 232 -21.18 19.18 9.30
CA ASP A 232 -20.45 20.30 9.91
C ASP A 232 -20.45 21.56 9.01
N GLY A 233 -20.51 21.37 7.69
CA GLY A 233 -20.63 22.45 6.72
C GLY A 233 -22.04 23.00 6.54
N TYR A 234 -23.09 22.30 7.02
CA TYR A 234 -24.49 22.61 6.74
C TYR A 234 -24.88 24.02 7.19
N ASP A 235 -24.52 24.44 8.41
CA ASP A 235 -24.85 25.77 8.92
C ASP A 235 -24.24 26.90 8.07
N LYS A 236 -23.03 26.67 7.53
CA LYS A 236 -22.36 27.57 6.60
C LYS A 236 -23.07 27.64 5.25
N LEU A 237 -23.63 26.50 4.78
CA LEU A 237 -24.43 26.42 3.55
C LEU A 237 -25.77 27.10 3.70
N VAL A 238 -26.41 26.99 4.86
CA VAL A 238 -27.68 27.69 5.17
C VAL A 238 -27.49 29.20 5.04
N GLY A 239 -26.32 29.74 5.47
CA GLY A 239 -25.97 31.15 5.29
C GLY A 239 -25.87 31.60 3.83
N LEU A 240 -25.59 30.69 2.90
CA LEU A 240 -25.53 30.96 1.45
C LEU A 240 -26.90 30.87 0.74
N LYS A 241 -27.96 30.43 1.43
CA LYS A 241 -29.29 30.24 0.82
C LYS A 241 -29.81 31.50 0.14
N SER A 242 -29.62 32.67 0.75
CA SER A 242 -30.01 33.96 0.18
C SER A 242 -29.17 34.32 -1.05
N GLU A 243 -27.86 34.06 -1.02
CA GLU A 243 -26.95 34.28 -2.15
C GLU A 243 -27.30 33.40 -3.35
N MET A 244 -27.63 32.13 -3.09
CA MET A 244 -28.10 31.20 -4.13
C MET A 244 -29.49 31.57 -4.69
N ALA A 245 -30.40 32.07 -3.86
CA ALA A 245 -31.70 32.58 -4.32
C ALA A 245 -31.55 33.79 -5.23
N ASN A 246 -30.70 34.74 -4.87
CA ASN A 246 -30.39 35.93 -5.69
C ASN A 246 -29.72 35.52 -7.01
N LEU A 247 -28.79 34.56 -6.96
CA LEU A 247 -28.16 34.04 -8.18
C LEU A 247 -29.17 33.43 -9.13
N ARG A 248 -30.16 32.68 -8.61
CA ARG A 248 -31.24 32.10 -9.42
C ARG A 248 -32.10 33.14 -10.11
N GLU A 249 -32.40 34.25 -9.43
CA GLU A 249 -33.16 35.36 -9.98
C GLU A 249 -32.36 36.07 -11.07
N GLU A 250 -31.08 36.32 -10.84
CA GLU A 250 -30.17 36.91 -11.82
C GLU A 250 -29.92 36.08 -13.07
N ILE A 251 -29.88 34.73 -12.93
CA ILE A 251 -29.77 33.81 -14.07
C ILE A 251 -31.00 33.92 -14.96
N ASN A 252 -32.18 34.12 -14.35
CA ASN A 252 -33.44 34.19 -15.10
C ASN A 252 -33.67 35.56 -15.75
N THR A 253 -33.08 36.64 -15.23
CA THR A 253 -33.34 38.03 -15.66
C THR A 253 -32.13 38.69 -16.32
N GLY A 254 -30.92 38.17 -16.11
CA GLY A 254 -29.66 38.76 -16.57
C GLY A 254 -29.17 38.26 -17.92
N SER A 255 -28.13 38.91 -18.45
CA SER A 255 -27.46 38.43 -19.65
C SER A 255 -26.68 37.12 -19.35
N PRO A 256 -26.54 36.18 -20.34
CA PRO A 256 -25.83 34.94 -20.15
C PRO A 256 -24.38 35.10 -19.65
N GLU A 257 -23.70 36.15 -20.06
CA GLU A 257 -22.30 36.41 -19.68
C GLU A 257 -22.17 36.81 -18.20
N VAL A 258 -23.05 37.71 -17.71
CA VAL A 258 -23.09 38.14 -16.30
C VAL A 258 -23.50 36.97 -15.40
N ALA A 259 -24.47 36.16 -15.84
CA ALA A 259 -24.91 34.97 -15.14
C ALA A 259 -23.77 33.93 -14.98
N ALA A 260 -23.01 33.68 -16.06
CA ALA A 260 -21.87 32.76 -16.05
C ALA A 260 -20.74 33.22 -15.08
N GLU A 261 -20.43 34.51 -15.03
CA GLU A 261 -19.42 35.05 -14.12
C GLU A 261 -19.85 34.90 -12.65
N LYS A 262 -21.11 35.23 -12.35
CA LYS A 262 -21.66 35.10 -10.99
C LYS A 262 -21.78 33.64 -10.53
N ILE A 263 -22.16 32.71 -11.40
CA ILE A 263 -22.12 31.26 -11.12
C ILE A 263 -20.71 30.88 -10.73
N LYS A 264 -19.68 31.30 -11.49
CA LYS A 264 -18.29 30.99 -11.21
C LYS A 264 -17.82 31.55 -9.86
N LEU A 265 -18.19 32.79 -9.53
CA LEU A 265 -17.86 33.40 -8.24
C LEU A 265 -18.54 32.71 -7.07
N THR A 266 -19.84 32.40 -7.16
CA THR A 266 -20.59 31.67 -6.12
C THR A 266 -20.10 30.25 -5.95
N ALA A 267 -19.81 29.55 -7.04
CA ALA A 267 -19.18 28.21 -6.98
C ALA A 267 -17.81 28.25 -6.31
N GLY A 268 -17.02 29.28 -6.57
CA GLY A 268 -15.75 29.51 -5.90
C GLY A 268 -15.89 29.84 -4.40
N HIS A 269 -16.94 30.54 -4.00
CA HIS A 269 -17.26 30.83 -2.61
C HIS A 269 -17.71 29.58 -1.87
N ILE A 270 -18.64 28.81 -2.43
CA ILE A 270 -19.07 27.51 -1.91
C ILE A 270 -17.87 26.57 -1.75
N GLY A 271 -17.00 26.48 -2.77
CA GLY A 271 -15.79 25.66 -2.72
C GLY A 271 -14.81 26.06 -1.60
N ARG A 272 -14.75 27.34 -1.23
CA ARG A 272 -13.92 27.80 -0.10
C ARG A 272 -14.54 27.47 1.26
N ILE A 273 -15.87 27.54 1.39
CA ILE A 273 -16.59 27.22 2.62
C ILE A 273 -16.54 25.73 2.92
N LEU A 274 -16.71 24.88 1.89
CA LEU A 274 -16.74 23.43 2.01
C LEU A 274 -15.38 22.77 1.99
N GLY A 275 -14.31 23.52 1.72
CA GLY A 275 -12.96 23.01 1.61
C GLY A 275 -12.75 22.12 0.38
N SER A 276 -11.75 21.23 0.45
CA SER A 276 -11.38 20.31 -0.64
C SER A 276 -12.26 19.06 -0.71
N SER A 277 -13.38 19.01 0.02
CA SER A 277 -14.24 17.82 0.09
C SER A 277 -14.92 17.54 -1.26
N LYS A 278 -15.24 16.26 -1.52
CA LYS A 278 -15.96 15.77 -2.70
C LYS A 278 -17.35 16.40 -2.91
N ILE A 279 -17.83 17.23 -1.99
CA ILE A 279 -19.11 17.94 -2.04
C ILE A 279 -19.22 18.81 -3.31
N LYS A 280 -18.08 19.26 -3.84
CA LYS A 280 -18.03 20.03 -5.09
C LYS A 280 -18.67 19.29 -6.28
N SER A 281 -18.63 17.97 -6.29
CA SER A 281 -19.25 17.12 -7.33
C SER A 281 -20.71 16.75 -7.05
N LEU A 282 -21.22 17.02 -5.84
CA LEU A 282 -22.60 16.71 -5.44
C LEU A 282 -23.52 17.92 -5.54
N LEU A 283 -22.96 19.14 -5.62
CA LEU A 283 -23.71 20.40 -5.74
C LEU A 283 -23.68 20.99 -7.17
N LEU A 284 -22.90 20.42 -8.06
CA LEU A 284 -22.87 20.71 -9.51
C LEU A 284 -23.56 19.58 -10.28
#